data_9e1ec2ac4bed73c1c9811d8003f0524f
#
_entry.id   9e1ec2ac4bed73c1c9811d8003f0524f
#
_cell.length_a   1.000
_cell.length_b   1.000
_cell.length_c   1.000
_cell.angle_alpha   90.00
_cell.angle_beta   90.00
_cell.angle_gamma   90.00
#
_symmetry.space_group_name_H-M   'P 1'
#
loop_
_entity.id
_entity.type
_entity.pdbx_description
1 polymer ?
#
loop_
_entity_poly.entity_id
_entity_poly.type
_entity_poly.pdbx_seq_one_letter_code
_entity_poly.pdbx_strand_id
1 'polypeptide(L)'
;MSNQFQDVIRKAYNAFNERNIDNCLSTMQDDVKWSKAWEGGYIIGHEEIRQYWTRQWAEINPKVDPVGFAERENDSLEVLVQQNVKDLQGNLIFDGLVKHVYTFEDGLIKTMDIELVQED
;
A
#
# COMPACT_ATOMS: atom_id res chain seq x y z
N MET A 1 -0.43 -0.99 -20.44
CA MET A 1 0.21 -2.27 -20.25
C MET A 1 0.50 -2.50 -18.78
N SER A 2 0.41 -3.75 -18.36
CA SER A 2 0.56 -4.10 -16.96
C SER A 2 1.90 -3.67 -16.36
N ASN A 3 2.98 -3.66 -17.15
CA ASN A 3 4.29 -3.29 -16.64
C ASN A 3 4.35 -1.87 -16.11
N GLN A 4 3.59 -0.95 -16.72
CA GLN A 4 3.55 0.44 -16.26
C GLN A 4 2.95 0.53 -14.86
N PHE A 5 1.87 -0.21 -14.61
CA PHE A 5 1.24 -0.21 -13.30
C PHE A 5 2.13 -0.87 -12.25
N GLN A 6 2.83 -1.94 -12.64
CA GLN A 6 3.77 -2.60 -11.73
C GLN A 6 4.90 -1.66 -11.32
N ASP A 7 5.41 -0.86 -12.28
CA ASP A 7 6.46 0.11 -11.97
C ASP A 7 5.99 1.16 -10.97
N VAL A 8 4.75 1.64 -11.13
CA VAL A 8 4.16 2.60 -10.19
C VAL A 8 4.07 1.99 -8.80
N ILE A 9 3.62 0.73 -8.71
CA ILE A 9 3.49 0.04 -7.43
C ILE A 9 4.86 -0.17 -6.79
N ARG A 10 5.85 -0.61 -7.54
CA ARG A 10 7.19 -0.79 -6.99
C ARG A 10 7.76 0.51 -6.46
N LYS A 11 7.57 1.59 -7.18
CA LYS A 11 8.00 2.91 -6.72
C LYS A 11 7.33 3.29 -5.40
N ALA A 12 6.02 3.06 -5.32
CA ALA A 12 5.26 3.39 -4.11
C ALA A 12 5.77 2.59 -2.91
N TYR A 13 5.99 1.28 -3.09
CA TYR A 13 6.42 0.44 -1.98
C TYR A 13 7.85 0.75 -1.56
N ASN A 14 8.75 1.01 -2.51
CA ASN A 14 10.11 1.41 -2.17
C ASN A 14 10.10 2.72 -1.37
N ALA A 15 9.31 3.69 -1.79
CA ALA A 15 9.22 4.96 -1.09
C ALA A 15 8.64 4.78 0.31
N PHE A 16 7.63 3.93 0.44
CA PHE A 16 7.04 3.62 1.75
C PHE A 16 8.08 3.03 2.69
N ASN A 17 8.85 2.05 2.21
CA ASN A 17 9.87 1.38 3.03
C ASN A 17 10.99 2.34 3.40
N GLU A 18 11.28 3.32 2.54
CA GLU A 18 12.28 4.34 2.82
C GLU A 18 11.73 5.48 3.68
N ARG A 19 10.46 5.45 4.01
CA ARG A 19 9.75 6.51 4.74
C ARG A 19 9.72 7.83 3.98
N ASN A 20 9.74 7.75 2.65
CA ASN A 20 9.69 8.92 1.78
C ASN A 20 8.25 9.16 1.34
N ILE A 21 7.50 9.88 2.17
CA ILE A 21 6.07 10.10 1.95
C ILE A 21 5.83 10.85 0.64
N ASP A 22 6.63 11.86 0.34
CA ASP A 22 6.42 12.66 -0.86
C ASP A 22 6.54 11.83 -2.13
N ASN A 23 7.55 10.96 -2.22
CA ASN A 23 7.69 10.07 -3.39
C ASN A 23 6.54 9.07 -3.45
N CYS A 24 6.09 8.59 -2.31
CA CYS A 24 4.97 7.66 -2.26
C CYS A 24 3.69 8.33 -2.76
N LEU A 25 3.40 9.54 -2.27
CA LEU A 25 2.20 10.28 -2.69
C LEU A 25 2.26 10.68 -4.15
N SER A 26 3.45 10.83 -4.72
CA SER A 26 3.58 11.19 -6.14
C SER A 26 3.06 10.10 -7.07
N THR A 27 2.84 8.88 -6.56
CA THR A 27 2.28 7.78 -7.34
C THR A 27 0.75 7.74 -7.29
N MET A 28 0.12 8.68 -6.59
CA MET A 28 -1.31 8.65 -6.27
C MET A 28 -2.03 9.89 -6.76
N GLN A 29 -3.32 9.71 -7.09
CA GLN A 29 -4.19 10.83 -7.41
C GLN A 29 -4.37 11.72 -6.19
N ASP A 30 -4.68 13.00 -6.42
CA ASP A 30 -4.90 13.95 -5.32
C ASP A 30 -6.01 13.52 -4.38
N ASP A 31 -7.02 12.83 -4.91
CA ASP A 31 -8.17 12.36 -4.14
C ASP A 31 -8.16 10.84 -3.95
N VAL A 32 -6.99 10.24 -3.90
CA VAL A 32 -6.83 8.80 -3.74
C VAL A 32 -7.60 8.30 -2.52
N LYS A 33 -8.26 7.14 -2.68
CA LYS A 33 -8.99 6.50 -1.59
C LYS A 33 -8.17 5.31 -1.09
N TRP A 34 -7.85 5.33 0.19
CA TRP A 34 -6.87 4.39 0.76
C TRP A 34 -7.45 3.66 1.96
N SER A 35 -7.32 2.34 1.96
CA SER A 35 -7.79 1.50 3.07
C SER A 35 -6.86 1.63 4.28
N LYS A 36 -7.44 1.75 5.46
CA LYS A 36 -6.70 1.88 6.71
C LYS A 36 -6.48 0.53 7.39
N ALA A 37 -5.94 -0.42 6.67
CA ALA A 37 -5.48 -1.70 7.23
C ALA A 37 -6.31 -2.17 8.44
N TRP A 38 -5.68 -2.31 9.60
CA TRP A 38 -6.33 -2.86 10.79
C TRP A 38 -7.35 -1.93 11.44
N GLU A 39 -7.26 -0.64 11.18
CA GLU A 39 -8.22 0.31 11.76
C GLU A 39 -9.58 0.24 11.08
N GLY A 40 -9.59 -0.25 9.83
CA GLY A 40 -10.82 -0.30 9.04
C GLY A 40 -11.20 1.05 8.46
N GLY A 41 -12.05 1.01 7.43
CA GLY A 41 -12.47 2.22 6.76
C GLY A 41 -11.44 2.77 5.80
N TYR A 42 -11.66 3.99 5.35
CA TYR A 42 -10.84 4.62 4.31
C TYR A 42 -10.48 6.04 4.69
N ILE A 43 -9.37 6.52 4.14
CA ILE A 43 -9.01 7.93 4.15
C ILE A 43 -8.91 8.39 2.70
N ILE A 44 -9.05 9.69 2.47
CA ILE A 44 -9.08 10.24 1.11
C ILE A 44 -8.10 11.40 1.02
N GLY A 45 -7.23 11.33 0.00
CA GLY A 45 -6.34 12.42 -0.34
C GLY A 45 -4.99 12.34 0.33
N HIS A 46 -4.04 13.11 -0.24
CA HIS A 46 -2.64 13.06 0.19
C HIS A 46 -2.45 13.47 1.64
N GLU A 47 -3.17 14.49 2.08
CA GLU A 47 -2.97 15.01 3.42
C GLU A 47 -3.38 14.01 4.49
N GLU A 48 -4.53 13.33 4.28
CA GLU A 48 -4.98 12.33 5.23
C GLU A 48 -4.06 11.13 5.27
N ILE A 49 -3.52 10.73 4.12
CA ILE A 49 -2.56 9.63 4.07
C ILE A 49 -1.27 10.01 4.79
N ARG A 50 -0.78 11.24 4.57
CA ARG A 50 0.41 11.73 5.24
C ARG A 50 0.25 11.67 6.77
N GLN A 51 -0.87 12.13 7.27
CA GLN A 51 -1.15 12.11 8.70
C GLN A 51 -1.25 10.68 9.23
N TYR A 52 -1.92 9.82 8.49
CA TYR A 52 -2.09 8.42 8.87
C TYR A 52 -0.75 7.69 8.96
N TRP A 53 0.09 7.80 7.94
CA TRP A 53 1.38 7.13 7.95
C TRP A 53 2.34 7.72 8.97
N THR A 54 2.34 9.03 9.14
CA THR A 54 3.19 9.68 10.15
C THR A 54 2.83 9.16 11.54
N ARG A 55 1.54 9.07 11.84
CA ARG A 55 1.09 8.51 13.12
C ARG A 55 1.47 7.03 13.24
N GLN A 56 1.27 6.27 12.18
CA GLN A 56 1.56 4.83 12.20
C GLN A 56 3.04 4.56 12.42
N TRP A 57 3.91 5.29 11.73
CA TRP A 57 5.35 5.09 11.86
C TRP A 57 5.90 5.58 13.20
N ALA A 58 5.15 6.37 13.94
CA ALA A 58 5.52 6.74 15.30
C ALA A 58 5.27 5.61 16.30
N GLU A 59 4.48 4.61 15.92
CA GLU A 59 4.10 3.51 16.78
C GLU A 59 4.66 2.16 16.34
N ILE A 60 4.76 1.94 15.02
CA ILE A 60 5.22 0.68 14.47
C ILE A 60 6.19 0.90 13.32
N ASN A 61 6.88 -0.18 12.96
CA ASN A 61 7.86 -0.16 11.87
C ASN A 61 7.45 -1.20 10.81
N PRO A 62 6.54 -0.85 9.89
CA PRO A 62 6.09 -1.79 8.86
C PRO A 62 7.02 -1.79 7.66
N LYS A 63 7.17 -2.98 7.06
CA LYS A 63 7.86 -3.14 5.80
C LYS A 63 6.95 -3.93 4.86
N VAL A 64 6.86 -3.49 3.61
CA VAL A 64 6.01 -4.14 2.60
C VAL A 64 6.84 -4.49 1.38
N ASP A 65 6.70 -5.71 0.89
CA ASP A 65 7.38 -6.18 -0.31
C ASP A 65 6.36 -6.78 -1.27
N PRO A 66 6.26 -6.26 -2.51
CA PRO A 66 5.38 -6.88 -3.50
C PRO A 66 6.02 -8.15 -4.02
N VAL A 67 5.36 -9.28 -3.84
CA VAL A 67 5.90 -10.58 -4.22
C VAL A 67 5.12 -11.22 -5.36
N GLY A 68 4.01 -10.64 -5.78
CA GLY A 68 3.25 -11.14 -6.91
C GLY A 68 2.27 -10.11 -7.43
N PHE A 69 1.97 -10.19 -8.72
CA PHE A 69 1.03 -9.30 -9.38
C PHE A 69 0.06 -10.11 -10.19
N ALA A 70 -1.23 -9.74 -10.18
CA ALA A 70 -2.24 -10.36 -11.02
C ALA A 70 -3.19 -9.29 -11.51
N GLU A 71 -3.39 -9.23 -12.82
CA GLU A 71 -4.34 -8.30 -13.40
C GLU A 71 -5.76 -8.84 -13.19
N ARG A 72 -6.67 -7.94 -12.87
CA ARG A 72 -8.08 -8.25 -12.72
C ARG A 72 -8.89 -7.51 -13.79
N GLU A 73 -10.15 -7.89 -13.93
CA GLU A 73 -11.07 -7.17 -14.78
C GLU A 73 -11.19 -5.72 -14.33
N ASN A 74 -11.62 -4.86 -15.24
CA ASN A 74 -11.82 -3.42 -14.99
C ASN A 74 -10.53 -2.68 -14.69
N ASP A 75 -9.41 -3.16 -15.25
CA ASP A 75 -8.11 -2.50 -15.15
C ASP A 75 -7.62 -2.32 -13.72
N SER A 76 -8.02 -3.23 -12.83
CA SER A 76 -7.47 -3.25 -11.49
C SER A 76 -6.32 -4.22 -11.40
N LEU A 77 -5.44 -4.01 -10.44
CA LEU A 77 -4.25 -4.82 -10.24
C LEU A 77 -4.22 -5.36 -8.81
N GLU A 78 -4.11 -6.67 -8.69
CA GLU A 78 -3.94 -7.32 -7.40
C GLU A 78 -2.46 -7.46 -7.13
N VAL A 79 -2.01 -7.01 -5.96
CA VAL A 79 -0.61 -7.14 -5.54
C VAL A 79 -0.57 -8.03 -4.32
N LEU A 80 0.15 -9.13 -4.41
CA LEU A 80 0.40 -9.99 -3.26
C LEU A 80 1.59 -9.41 -2.51
N VAL A 81 1.40 -9.09 -1.25
CA VAL A 81 2.37 -8.34 -0.46
C VAL A 81 2.80 -9.15 0.74
N GLN A 82 4.11 -9.32 0.90
CA GLN A 82 4.67 -9.84 2.14
C GLN A 82 4.80 -8.65 3.09
N GLN A 83 4.08 -8.68 4.18
CA GLN A 83 4.06 -7.59 5.14
C GLN A 83 4.73 -8.04 6.43
N ASN A 84 5.73 -7.29 6.85
CA ASN A 84 6.46 -7.56 8.08
C ASN A 84 6.35 -6.31 8.95
N VAL A 85 5.73 -6.45 10.12
CA VAL A 85 5.50 -5.31 11.01
C VAL A 85 6.15 -5.60 12.35
N LYS A 86 7.01 -4.69 12.78
CA LYS A 86 7.66 -4.75 14.07
C LYS A 86 7.27 -3.53 14.89
N ASP A 87 7.38 -3.64 16.22
CA ASP A 87 7.28 -2.44 17.03
C ASP A 87 8.60 -1.66 16.96
N LEU A 88 8.67 -0.52 17.63
CA LEU A 88 9.87 0.34 17.54
C LEU A 88 11.07 -0.26 18.26
N GLN A 89 10.87 -1.28 19.07
CA GLN A 89 11.95 -1.99 19.76
C GLN A 89 12.44 -3.21 18.96
N GLY A 90 11.83 -3.47 17.81
CA GLY A 90 12.24 -4.57 16.93
C GLY A 90 11.50 -5.88 17.17
N ASN A 91 10.49 -5.89 18.03
CA ASN A 91 9.70 -7.09 18.28
C ASN A 91 8.68 -7.30 17.16
N LEU A 92 8.57 -8.52 16.68
CA LEU A 92 7.66 -8.85 15.58
C LEU A 92 6.20 -8.81 16.07
N ILE A 93 5.38 -8.02 15.35
CA ILE A 93 3.94 -7.92 15.60
C ILE A 93 3.17 -8.77 14.59
N PHE A 94 3.55 -8.69 13.32
CA PHE A 94 2.86 -9.41 12.25
C PHE A 94 3.83 -9.75 11.14
N ASP A 95 3.70 -10.94 10.57
CA ASP A 95 4.48 -11.36 9.41
C ASP A 95 3.60 -12.29 8.58
N GLY A 96 3.24 -11.85 7.40
CA GLY A 96 2.35 -12.64 6.56
C GLY A 96 2.05 -11.98 5.24
N LEU A 97 1.17 -12.61 4.48
CA LEU A 97 0.78 -12.14 3.16
C LEU A 97 -0.59 -11.46 3.22
N VAL A 98 -0.69 -10.35 2.52
CA VAL A 98 -1.96 -9.67 2.30
C VAL A 98 -2.06 -9.31 0.83
N LYS A 99 -3.28 -9.04 0.37
CA LYS A 99 -3.50 -8.57 -0.99
C LYS A 99 -3.88 -7.11 -0.97
N HIS A 100 -3.20 -6.33 -1.79
CA HIS A 100 -3.59 -4.95 -2.03
C HIS A 100 -4.16 -4.87 -3.44
N VAL A 101 -5.36 -4.33 -3.59
CA VAL A 101 -6.02 -4.24 -4.89
C VAL A 101 -6.11 -2.77 -5.26
N TYR A 102 -5.52 -2.44 -6.40
CA TYR A 102 -5.38 -1.06 -6.85
C TYR A 102 -6.19 -0.80 -8.09
N THR A 103 -6.80 0.41 -8.16
CA THR A 103 -7.28 0.94 -9.42
C THR A 103 -6.46 2.16 -9.77
N PHE A 104 -6.45 2.52 -11.06
CA PHE A 104 -5.59 3.58 -11.58
C PHE A 104 -6.40 4.53 -12.45
N GLU A 105 -5.95 5.77 -12.50
CA GLU A 105 -6.49 6.78 -13.40
C GLU A 105 -5.34 7.67 -13.82
N ASP A 106 -5.21 7.88 -15.13
CA ASP A 106 -4.13 8.73 -15.69
C ASP A 106 -2.74 8.29 -15.25
N GLY A 107 -2.55 6.97 -15.08
CA GLY A 107 -1.26 6.41 -14.71
C GLY A 107 -0.93 6.50 -13.24
N LEU A 108 -1.85 6.99 -12.40
CA LEU A 108 -1.64 7.12 -10.97
C LEU A 108 -2.65 6.26 -10.21
N ILE A 109 -2.30 5.90 -8.98
CA ILE A 109 -3.17 5.09 -8.12
C ILE A 109 -4.40 5.91 -7.74
N LYS A 110 -5.57 5.36 -7.99
CA LYS A 110 -6.84 6.01 -7.64
C LYS A 110 -7.42 5.46 -6.36
N THR A 111 -7.42 4.13 -6.20
CA THR A 111 -7.93 3.50 -4.97
C THR A 111 -7.03 2.35 -4.57
N MET A 112 -7.03 2.05 -3.28
CA MET A 112 -6.40 0.84 -2.77
C MET A 112 -7.33 0.19 -1.76
N ASP A 113 -7.59 -1.09 -1.97
CA ASP A 113 -8.35 -1.92 -1.04
C ASP A 113 -7.48 -3.06 -0.55
N ILE A 114 -7.75 -3.54 0.66
CA ILE A 114 -7.01 -4.65 1.25
C ILE A 114 -7.92 -5.86 1.33
N GLU A 115 -7.42 -7.01 0.86
CA GLU A 115 -8.10 -8.28 0.97
C GLU A 115 -7.21 -9.25 1.74
N LEU A 116 -7.82 -10.04 2.59
CA LEU A 116 -7.07 -11.04 3.32
C LEU A 116 -6.76 -12.21 2.40
N VAL A 117 -5.56 -12.77 2.55
CA VAL A 117 -5.18 -13.99 1.84
C VAL A 117 -5.82 -15.16 2.59
N GLN A 118 -6.58 -15.96 1.84
CA GLN A 118 -7.17 -17.16 2.42
C GLN A 118 -6.22 -18.32 2.24
N GLU A 119 -5.96 -19.01 3.34
CA GLU A 119 -5.15 -20.22 3.32
C GLU A 119 -6.07 -21.41 3.48
N ASP A 120 -5.87 -22.41 2.64
CA ASP A 120 -6.64 -23.66 2.72
C ASP A 120 -6.07 -24.61 3.73
#